data_255634f3ab5a72f7ca5cb040595e03c7
#
_entry.id   255634f3ab5a72f7ca5cb040595e03c7
#
_cell.length_a   1.000
_cell.length_b   1.000
_cell.length_c   1.000
_cell.angle_alpha   90.00
_cell.angle_beta   90.00
_cell.angle_gamma   90.00
#
_symmetry.space_group_name_H-M   'P 1'
#
loop_
_entity.id
_entity.type
_entity.pdbx_description
1 polymer ?
#
loop_
_entity_poly.entity_id
_entity_poly.type
_entity_poly.pdbx_seq_one_letter_code
_entity_poly.pdbx_strand_id
1 'polypeptide(L)'
;MTLTIEGAPTAPPEIEAAARRFEAVWPQWYVRYSVERAPFRMANLPSRLRHSPAYLTAETFIDVRSVRDDGMVRLDPEAYEALCWWDLLHPVVLFISDERTGRWCLEPISAVTEWISTGRVQPVAGPAGATWWAIPADLIFDEIEL
;
A
#
# COMPACT_ATOMS: atom_id res chain seq x y z
N MET A 1 1.18 8.15 22.50
CA MET A 1 2.37 7.43 22.98
C MET A 1 2.78 6.44 21.91
N THR A 2 3.97 6.60 21.40
CA THR A 2 4.50 5.67 20.41
C THR A 2 5.27 4.57 21.13
N LEU A 3 4.80 3.35 21.05
CA LEU A 3 5.53 2.20 21.56
C LEU A 3 6.54 1.78 20.53
N THR A 4 7.81 2.06 20.79
CA THR A 4 8.91 1.55 19.98
C THR A 4 9.42 0.26 20.62
N ILE A 5 9.32 -0.84 19.89
CA ILE A 5 9.82 -2.13 20.34
C ILE A 5 11.15 -2.36 19.64
N GLU A 6 12.20 -2.50 20.43
CA GLU A 6 13.54 -2.76 19.92
C GLU A 6 13.54 -4.08 19.14
N GLY A 7 14.06 -4.04 17.90
CA GLY A 7 14.08 -5.19 17.01
C GLY A 7 12.81 -5.42 16.21
N ALA A 8 11.78 -4.57 16.34
CA ALA A 8 10.61 -4.64 15.48
C ALA A 8 10.98 -4.23 14.04
N PRO A 9 10.44 -4.91 13.01
CA PRO A 9 10.70 -4.51 11.63
C PRO A 9 10.17 -3.10 11.39
N THR A 10 10.99 -2.25 10.77
CA THR A 10 10.59 -0.93 10.33
C THR A 10 10.19 -0.98 8.87
N ALA A 11 9.24 -0.14 8.48
CA ALA A 11 8.84 -0.01 7.09
C ALA A 11 10.06 0.43 6.24
N PRO A 12 10.16 0.00 4.96
CA PRO A 12 11.16 0.53 4.05
C PRO A 12 11.13 2.05 3.99
N PRO A 13 12.27 2.72 3.76
CA PRO A 13 12.32 4.18 3.72
C PRO A 13 11.33 4.84 2.78
N GLU A 14 11.06 4.25 1.62
CA GLU A 14 10.10 4.74 0.63
C GLU A 14 8.67 4.73 1.20
N ILE A 15 8.31 3.66 1.89
CA ILE A 15 6.99 3.52 2.50
C ILE A 15 6.84 4.48 3.67
N GLU A 16 7.90 4.67 4.44
CA GLU A 16 7.89 5.62 5.55
C GLU A 16 7.72 7.07 5.07
N ALA A 17 8.36 7.44 3.96
CA ALA A 17 8.17 8.74 3.33
C ALA A 17 6.74 8.92 2.82
N ALA A 18 6.18 7.91 2.18
CA ALA A 18 4.80 7.93 1.70
C ALA A 18 3.80 8.03 2.85
N ALA A 19 4.05 7.34 3.95
CA ALA A 19 3.20 7.41 5.14
C ALA A 19 3.22 8.82 5.74
N ARG A 20 4.40 9.44 5.83
CA ARG A 20 4.52 10.83 6.31
C ARG A 20 3.78 11.80 5.41
N ARG A 21 3.83 11.59 4.10
CA ARG A 21 3.08 12.42 3.15
C ARG A 21 1.58 12.26 3.35
N PHE A 22 1.09 11.04 3.53
CA PHE A 22 -0.32 10.81 3.84
C PHE A 22 -0.73 11.58 5.09
N GLU A 23 0.01 11.44 6.18
CA GLU A 23 -0.27 12.12 7.44
C GLU A 23 -0.26 13.65 7.30
N ALA A 24 0.56 14.17 6.38
CA ALA A 24 0.64 15.61 6.13
C ALA A 24 -0.51 16.17 5.30
N VAL A 25 -1.06 15.37 4.36
CA VAL A 25 -2.06 15.87 3.41
C VAL A 25 -3.49 15.46 3.74
N TRP A 26 -3.69 14.44 4.59
CA TRP A 26 -5.03 13.97 4.89
C TRP A 26 -5.77 15.00 5.75
N PRO A 27 -6.93 15.53 5.29
CA PRO A 27 -7.55 16.68 5.93
C PRO A 27 -8.42 16.34 7.14
N GLN A 28 -8.73 15.07 7.35
CA GLN A 28 -9.62 14.60 8.41
C GLN A 28 -8.87 13.74 9.40
N TRP A 29 -9.56 13.23 10.41
CA TRP A 29 -8.94 12.33 11.36
C TRP A 29 -8.56 11.00 10.71
N TYR A 30 -7.54 10.39 11.23
CA TYR A 30 -7.12 9.03 10.88
C TYR A 30 -6.57 8.32 12.11
N VAL A 31 -6.59 7.00 12.07
CA VAL A 31 -5.95 6.17 13.09
C VAL A 31 -4.94 5.27 12.40
N ARG A 32 -3.73 5.24 12.91
CA ARG A 32 -2.73 4.30 12.41
C ARG A 32 -3.14 2.89 12.87
N TYR A 33 -3.30 2.01 11.90
CA TYR A 33 -3.94 0.71 12.10
C TYR A 33 -3.00 -0.47 11.85
N SER A 34 -1.83 -0.22 11.33
CA SER A 34 -0.88 -1.24 10.90
C SER A 34 -0.38 -2.10 12.05
N VAL A 35 -0.16 -3.40 11.78
CA VAL A 35 0.49 -4.33 12.68
C VAL A 35 2.00 -4.40 12.52
N GLU A 36 2.59 -3.54 11.68
CA GLU A 36 4.02 -3.54 11.34
C GLU A 36 4.94 -3.39 12.55
N ARG A 37 4.43 -2.82 13.64
CA ARG A 37 5.17 -2.58 14.86
C ARG A 37 4.63 -3.36 16.06
N ALA A 38 3.90 -4.43 15.79
CA ALA A 38 3.37 -5.27 16.85
C ALA A 38 4.51 -5.98 17.61
N PRO A 39 4.34 -6.23 18.91
CA PRO A 39 5.37 -6.86 19.77
C PRO A 39 5.51 -8.37 19.54
N PHE A 40 5.20 -8.86 18.37
CA PHE A 40 5.27 -10.26 18.02
C PHE A 40 5.82 -10.40 16.60
N ARG A 41 6.26 -11.60 16.27
CA ARG A 41 6.83 -11.86 14.94
C ARG A 41 5.74 -11.78 13.87
N MET A 42 5.92 -10.92 12.89
CA MET A 42 5.01 -10.78 11.76
C MET A 42 4.81 -12.09 11.01
N ALA A 43 5.85 -12.91 10.91
CA ALA A 43 5.80 -14.20 10.22
C ALA A 43 4.82 -15.18 10.86
N ASN A 44 4.49 -15.02 12.14
CA ASN A 44 3.57 -15.89 12.86
C ASN A 44 2.11 -15.46 12.71
N LEU A 45 1.85 -14.34 12.04
CA LEU A 45 0.50 -13.85 11.82
C LEU A 45 -0.09 -14.42 10.53
N PRO A 46 -1.41 -14.65 10.48
CA PRO A 46 -2.08 -14.92 9.22
C PRO A 46 -1.80 -13.81 8.20
N SER A 47 -1.75 -14.18 6.92
CA SER A 47 -1.45 -13.24 5.84
C SER A 47 -2.32 -11.99 5.86
N ARG A 48 -3.61 -12.14 6.13
CA ARG A 48 -4.55 -11.02 6.18
C ARG A 48 -4.20 -9.99 7.26
N LEU A 49 -3.67 -10.44 8.39
CA LEU A 49 -3.24 -9.53 9.45
C LEU A 49 -1.89 -8.92 9.16
N ARG A 50 -0.95 -9.69 8.58
CA ARG A 50 0.36 -9.15 8.18
C ARG A 50 0.24 -8.03 7.17
N HIS A 51 -0.74 -8.13 6.28
CA HIS A 51 -0.99 -7.16 5.21
C HIS A 51 -2.23 -6.32 5.48
N SER A 52 -2.53 -6.04 6.75
CA SER A 52 -3.62 -5.14 7.10
C SER A 52 -3.34 -3.73 6.59
N PRO A 53 -4.39 -2.94 6.30
CA PRO A 53 -4.21 -1.56 5.88
C PRO A 53 -3.46 -0.73 6.93
N ALA A 54 -2.73 0.28 6.48
CA ALA A 54 -1.92 1.12 7.36
C ALA A 54 -2.74 2.08 8.22
N TYR A 55 -3.86 2.58 7.69
CA TYR A 55 -4.68 3.58 8.37
C TYR A 55 -6.17 3.26 8.25
N LEU A 56 -6.91 3.69 9.26
CA LEU A 56 -8.38 3.74 9.25
C LEU A 56 -8.82 5.19 9.26
N THR A 57 -9.72 5.52 8.35
CA THR A 57 -10.39 6.82 8.31
C THR A 57 -11.90 6.64 8.48
N ALA A 58 -12.65 7.74 8.49
CA ALA A 58 -14.10 7.67 8.62
C ALA A 58 -14.78 6.83 7.54
N GLU A 59 -14.25 6.84 6.33
CA GLU A 59 -14.90 6.25 5.16
C GLU A 59 -14.15 5.09 4.53
N THR A 60 -12.84 5.00 4.79
CA THR A 60 -11.98 4.02 4.12
C THR A 60 -10.90 3.49 5.02
N PHE A 61 -10.39 2.30 4.67
CA PHE A 61 -9.03 1.92 5.04
C PHE A 61 -8.07 2.51 4.01
N ILE A 62 -6.90 2.92 4.47
CA ILE A 62 -5.83 3.41 3.59
C ILE A 62 -4.62 2.49 3.71
N ASP A 63 -4.17 1.99 2.58
CA ASP A 63 -2.88 1.33 2.47
C ASP A 63 -1.92 2.25 1.71
N VAL A 64 -0.70 2.37 2.21
CA VAL A 64 0.27 3.32 1.67
C VAL A 64 1.27 2.60 0.80
N ARG A 65 1.45 3.10 -0.42
CA ARG A 65 2.42 2.58 -1.39
C ARG A 65 3.25 3.71 -1.96
N SER A 66 4.42 3.34 -2.47
CA SER A 66 5.35 4.29 -3.06
C SER A 66 5.77 3.83 -4.45
N VAL A 67 5.90 4.79 -5.37
CA VAL A 67 6.51 4.52 -6.68
C VAL A 67 8.01 4.36 -6.47
N ARG A 68 8.56 3.26 -6.98
CA ARG A 68 9.99 2.95 -6.87
C ARG A 68 10.77 3.61 -8.01
N ASP A 69 12.09 3.51 -7.93
CA ASP A 69 13.00 4.14 -8.92
C ASP A 69 12.76 3.64 -10.36
N ASP A 70 12.24 2.42 -10.50
CA ASP A 70 11.89 1.86 -11.81
C ASP A 70 10.57 2.38 -12.38
N GLY A 71 9.90 3.29 -11.67
CA GLY A 71 8.62 3.83 -12.10
C GLY A 71 7.42 2.94 -11.81
N MET A 72 7.60 1.90 -11.00
CA MET A 72 6.56 0.93 -10.69
C MET A 72 6.19 0.96 -9.21
N VAL A 73 4.91 0.71 -8.93
CA VAL A 73 4.46 0.35 -7.59
C VAL A 73 4.40 -1.17 -7.53
N ARG A 74 5.07 -1.74 -6.54
CA ARG A 74 5.07 -3.19 -6.35
C ARG A 74 4.06 -3.58 -5.29
N LEU A 75 3.21 -4.51 -5.65
CA LEU A 75 2.20 -5.05 -4.75
C LEU A 75 2.36 -6.57 -4.68
N ASP A 76 2.72 -7.05 -3.50
CA ASP A 76 2.83 -8.48 -3.23
C ASP A 76 1.46 -9.14 -3.46
N PRO A 77 1.39 -10.32 -4.13
CA PRO A 77 0.12 -11.01 -4.34
C PRO A 77 -0.62 -11.34 -3.05
N GLU A 78 0.09 -11.69 -1.98
CA GLU A 78 -0.54 -11.93 -0.67
C GLU A 78 -1.11 -10.63 -0.09
N ALA A 79 -0.38 -9.52 -0.25
CA ALA A 79 -0.87 -8.22 0.19
C ALA A 79 -2.11 -7.80 -0.60
N TYR A 80 -2.09 -7.98 -1.91
CA TYR A 80 -3.25 -7.70 -2.77
C TYR A 80 -4.47 -8.51 -2.34
N GLU A 81 -4.30 -9.82 -2.16
CA GLU A 81 -5.39 -10.70 -1.74
C GLU A 81 -5.93 -10.28 -0.37
N ALA A 82 -5.05 -9.96 0.57
CA ALA A 82 -5.46 -9.48 1.89
C ALA A 82 -6.24 -8.18 1.82
N LEU A 83 -5.78 -7.21 1.02
CA LEU A 83 -6.48 -5.93 0.86
C LEU A 83 -7.85 -6.10 0.20
N CYS A 84 -7.99 -7.02 -0.74
CA CYS A 84 -9.29 -7.36 -1.31
C CYS A 84 -10.24 -7.93 -0.25
N TRP A 85 -9.72 -8.74 0.68
CA TRP A 85 -10.51 -9.25 1.79
C TRP A 85 -10.96 -8.13 2.73
N TRP A 86 -10.04 -7.22 3.09
CA TRP A 86 -10.37 -6.06 3.92
C TRP A 86 -11.40 -5.16 3.25
N ASP A 87 -11.36 -5.03 1.92
CA ASP A 87 -12.30 -4.25 1.14
C ASP A 87 -13.75 -4.76 1.28
N LEU A 88 -13.93 -6.03 1.60
CA LEU A 88 -15.26 -6.58 1.89
C LEU A 88 -15.86 -6.05 3.19
N LEU A 89 -15.02 -5.61 4.11
CA LEU A 89 -15.44 -5.10 5.41
C LEU A 89 -15.65 -3.58 5.38
N HIS A 90 -14.79 -2.88 4.66
CA HIS A 90 -14.78 -1.43 4.57
C HIS A 90 -13.88 -1.05 3.40
N PRO A 91 -14.28 -0.08 2.56
CA PRO A 91 -13.50 0.22 1.35
C PRO A 91 -12.03 0.44 1.61
N VAL A 92 -11.18 -0.20 0.81
CA VAL A 92 -9.73 -0.04 0.86
C VAL A 92 -9.30 0.84 -0.29
N VAL A 93 -8.54 1.88 0.03
CA VAL A 93 -7.97 2.81 -0.94
C VAL A 93 -6.46 2.81 -0.78
N LEU A 94 -5.74 2.74 -1.89
CA LEU A 94 -4.30 2.90 -1.90
C LEU A 94 -3.96 4.39 -1.97
N PHE A 95 -3.16 4.85 -1.03
CA PHE A 95 -2.49 6.14 -1.12
C PHE A 95 -1.13 5.90 -1.75
N ILE A 96 -0.95 6.37 -2.97
CA ILE A 96 0.27 6.13 -3.74
C ILE A 96 1.02 7.44 -3.87
N SER A 97 2.25 7.45 -3.37
CA SER A 97 3.12 8.62 -3.39
C SER A 97 4.28 8.39 -4.34
N ASP A 98 4.56 9.37 -5.20
CA ASP A 98 5.76 9.40 -6.02
C ASP A 98 6.68 10.50 -5.50
N GLU A 99 7.66 10.11 -4.69
CA GLU A 99 8.61 11.06 -4.10
C GLU A 99 9.55 11.67 -5.13
N ARG A 100 9.69 11.06 -6.32
CA ARG A 100 10.50 11.61 -7.42
C ARG A 100 9.90 12.89 -7.98
N THR A 101 8.57 13.00 -7.95
CA THR A 101 7.82 14.12 -8.54
C THR A 101 7.04 14.92 -7.50
N GLY A 102 6.88 14.40 -6.29
CA GLY A 102 6.04 14.99 -5.26
C GLY A 102 4.55 14.77 -5.48
N ARG A 103 4.15 13.99 -6.48
CA ARG A 103 2.74 13.68 -6.73
C ARG A 103 2.25 12.56 -5.83
N TRP A 104 0.97 12.60 -5.53
CA TRP A 104 0.30 11.50 -4.85
C TRP A 104 -1.14 11.37 -5.37
N CYS A 105 -1.70 10.18 -5.23
CA CYS A 105 -3.07 9.94 -5.64
C CYS A 105 -3.73 8.89 -4.74
N LEU A 106 -5.03 8.77 -4.86
CA LEU A 106 -5.86 7.76 -4.21
C LEU A 106 -6.46 6.85 -5.26
N GLU A 107 -6.25 5.55 -5.09
CA GLU A 107 -6.83 4.54 -5.99
C GLU A 107 -7.51 3.45 -5.18
N PRO A 108 -8.81 3.18 -5.42
CA PRO A 108 -9.45 2.06 -4.73
C PRO A 108 -8.82 0.73 -5.15
N ILE A 109 -8.80 -0.23 -4.25
CA ILE A 109 -8.23 -1.55 -4.56
C ILE A 109 -8.98 -2.21 -5.73
N SER A 110 -10.24 -1.88 -5.94
CA SER A 110 -11.01 -2.35 -7.09
C SER A 110 -10.45 -1.90 -8.43
N ALA A 111 -9.79 -0.74 -8.49
CA ALA A 111 -9.10 -0.29 -9.70
C ALA A 111 -7.93 -1.21 -10.03
N VAL A 112 -7.18 -1.64 -9.04
CA VAL A 112 -6.09 -2.62 -9.24
C VAL A 112 -6.65 -3.93 -9.77
N THR A 113 -7.77 -4.40 -9.23
CA THR A 113 -8.44 -5.61 -9.70
C THR A 113 -8.81 -5.49 -11.17
N GLU A 114 -9.34 -4.36 -11.59
CA GLU A 114 -9.68 -4.10 -12.99
C GLU A 114 -8.43 -4.10 -13.87
N TRP A 115 -7.37 -3.45 -13.45
CA TRP A 115 -6.12 -3.43 -14.22
C TRP A 115 -5.51 -4.82 -14.39
N ILE A 116 -5.58 -5.65 -13.37
CA ILE A 116 -5.12 -7.04 -13.44
C ILE A 116 -5.99 -7.82 -14.42
N SER A 117 -7.30 -7.70 -14.33
CA SER A 117 -8.23 -8.45 -15.18
C SER A 117 -8.16 -8.05 -16.64
N THR A 118 -7.80 -6.81 -16.94
CA THR A 118 -7.65 -6.30 -18.32
C THR A 118 -6.23 -6.43 -18.85
N GLY A 119 -5.31 -6.99 -18.09
CA GLY A 119 -3.91 -7.20 -18.48
C GLY A 119 -3.05 -5.94 -18.44
N ARG A 120 -3.53 -4.83 -17.89
CA ARG A 120 -2.75 -3.60 -17.75
C ARG A 120 -1.69 -3.70 -16.66
N VAL A 121 -1.94 -4.52 -15.65
CA VAL A 121 -0.99 -4.84 -14.59
C VAL A 121 -0.63 -6.30 -14.72
N GLN A 122 0.67 -6.58 -14.78
CA GLN A 122 1.20 -7.90 -15.02
C GLN A 122 2.05 -8.36 -13.85
N PRO A 123 2.12 -9.68 -13.58
CA PRO A 123 3.04 -10.19 -12.59
C PRO A 123 4.47 -10.07 -13.11
N VAL A 124 5.39 -9.69 -12.21
CA VAL A 124 6.82 -9.59 -12.51
C VAL A 124 7.57 -10.51 -11.57
N ALA A 125 8.48 -11.32 -12.13
CA ALA A 125 9.32 -12.18 -11.36
C ALA A 125 10.40 -11.38 -10.64
N GLY A 126 10.59 -11.67 -9.36
CA GLY A 126 11.63 -11.11 -8.53
C GLY A 126 12.69 -12.15 -8.15
N PRO A 127 13.64 -11.75 -7.30
CA PRO A 127 14.64 -12.68 -6.77
C PRO A 127 14.01 -13.87 -6.02
N ALA A 128 14.67 -15.00 -6.04
CA ALA A 128 14.26 -16.20 -5.30
C ALA A 128 12.87 -16.73 -5.64
N GLY A 129 12.41 -16.52 -6.87
CA GLY A 129 11.11 -17.01 -7.33
C GLY A 129 9.90 -16.22 -6.82
N ALA A 130 10.13 -15.13 -6.11
CA ALA A 130 9.06 -14.22 -5.70
C ALA A 130 8.46 -13.55 -6.93
N THR A 131 7.14 -13.27 -6.87
CA THR A 131 6.45 -12.50 -7.89
C THR A 131 5.68 -11.37 -7.22
N TRP A 132 5.48 -10.29 -7.94
CA TRP A 132 4.61 -9.20 -7.50
C TRP A 132 3.86 -8.59 -8.67
N TRP A 133 2.77 -7.93 -8.35
CA TRP A 133 2.05 -7.10 -9.30
C TRP A 133 2.81 -5.79 -9.48
N ALA A 134 3.19 -5.48 -10.70
CA ALA A 134 3.89 -4.22 -11.02
C ALA A 134 2.90 -3.24 -11.65
N ILE A 135 2.62 -2.16 -10.93
CA ILE A 135 1.69 -1.13 -11.37
C ILE A 135 2.50 0.04 -11.91
N PRO A 136 2.43 0.34 -13.23
CA PRO A 136 3.15 1.48 -13.79
C PRO A 136 2.65 2.81 -13.23
N ALA A 137 3.56 3.71 -12.88
CA ALA A 137 3.19 5.05 -12.44
C ALA A 137 2.35 5.79 -13.48
N ASP A 138 2.63 5.59 -14.76
CA ASP A 138 1.87 6.19 -15.85
C ASP A 138 0.39 5.78 -15.81
N LEU A 139 0.10 4.56 -15.46
CA LEU A 139 -1.28 4.08 -15.32
C LEU A 139 -2.02 4.79 -14.19
N ILE A 140 -1.30 5.16 -13.15
CA ILE A 140 -1.86 5.78 -11.95
C ILE A 140 -2.05 7.28 -12.15
N PHE A 141 -1.07 7.97 -12.74
CA PHE A 141 -1.02 9.43 -12.78
C PHE A 141 -1.46 10.06 -14.10
N ASP A 142 -1.48 9.30 -15.19
CA ASP A 142 -1.85 9.85 -16.52
C ASP A 142 -3.35 10.02 -16.75
N GLU A 143 -4.18 9.48 -15.88
CA GLU A 143 -5.63 9.61 -15.99
C GLU A 143 -6.15 11.02 -15.66
N ILE A 144 -5.26 11.95 -15.37
CA ILE A 144 -5.64 13.33 -15.00
C ILE A 144 -5.61 14.27 -16.20
N GLU A 145 -5.37 13.77 -17.39
CA GLU A 145 -5.49 14.61 -18.58
C GLU A 145 -6.94 14.79 -18.97
N LEU A 146 -7.42 15.92 -18.62
CA LEU A 146 -8.67 16.45 -19.13
C LEU A 146 -8.48 16.95 -20.55
#